data_afb2ffe8ac28c393a3a749d8a636704f
#
_entry.id   afb2ffe8ac28c393a3a749d8a636704f
#
_cell.length_a   1.000
_cell.length_b   1.000
_cell.length_c   1.000
_cell.angle_alpha   90.00
_cell.angle_beta   90.00
_cell.angle_gamma   90.00
#
_symmetry.space_group_name_H-M   'P 1'
#
loop_
_entity.id
_entity.type
_entity.pdbx_description
1 polymer ?
#
loop_
_entity_poly.entity_id
_entity_poly.type
_entity_poly.pdbx_seq_one_letter_code
_entity_poly.pdbx_strand_id
1 'polypeptide(L)'
;PYSVFLWKEGATTMGNNKYKILIVEDEANIRSFIRANLETSDYQVLCAETCSLGMMMYASHRPDLIILDLGLPDRDGLDLIREVRKSDALPIIVLSARSNERDKVEALDLGANDYITKPFGTEELLARIRAVLRSQRHNKENTPSGKFQLQDLLIDYDKRQVFVGKAEIDLTQTEYNIMALLSIHAGKVLTYAAIIRAVWGYSDYGSVKKLQVNMKNIRKKMGVTPGEKRYIINELGVGYRMLDD
;
A
#
# COMPACT_ATOMS: atom_id res chain seq x y z
N PRO A 1 44.18 -35.77 6.65
CA PRO A 1 42.83 -36.21 6.85
C PRO A 1 41.91 -34.98 6.84
N TYR A 2 41.20 -34.84 5.74
CA TYR A 2 40.24 -33.74 5.55
C TYR A 2 38.91 -34.16 6.16
N SER A 3 38.48 -33.50 7.23
CA SER A 3 37.12 -33.65 7.78
C SER A 3 36.14 -32.89 6.91
N VAL A 4 35.27 -33.63 6.23
CA VAL A 4 34.13 -33.13 5.47
C VAL A 4 33.09 -32.68 6.49
N PHE A 5 32.85 -31.38 6.60
CA PHE A 5 31.70 -30.82 7.31
C PHE A 5 30.43 -31.03 6.47
N LEU A 6 29.68 -32.07 6.81
CA LEU A 6 28.32 -32.26 6.33
C LEU A 6 27.44 -31.18 6.93
N TRP A 7 26.99 -30.23 6.12
CA TRP A 7 25.87 -29.37 6.44
C TRP A 7 24.62 -30.25 6.55
N LYS A 8 24.14 -30.48 7.77
CA LYS A 8 22.78 -30.95 7.98
C LYS A 8 21.86 -29.85 7.52
N GLU A 9 21.19 -30.07 6.38
CA GLU A 9 19.98 -29.33 6.03
C GLU A 9 18.97 -29.53 7.16
N GLY A 10 18.86 -28.55 8.05
CA GLY A 10 17.76 -28.44 8.97
C GLY A 10 16.49 -28.23 8.14
N ALA A 11 15.66 -29.26 8.07
CA ALA A 11 14.30 -29.12 7.60
C ALA A 11 13.61 -28.09 8.51
N THR A 12 13.60 -26.84 8.07
CA THR A 12 12.77 -25.80 8.65
C THR A 12 11.34 -26.25 8.35
N THR A 13 10.65 -26.74 9.35
CA THR A 13 9.20 -26.91 9.33
C THR A 13 8.62 -25.56 8.91
N MET A 14 8.25 -25.42 7.64
CA MET A 14 7.49 -24.30 7.14
C MET A 14 6.17 -24.30 7.89
N GLY A 15 6.08 -23.46 8.90
CA GLY A 15 4.80 -23.11 9.49
C GLY A 15 3.89 -22.67 8.34
N ASN A 16 2.68 -23.23 8.31
CA ASN A 16 1.66 -23.00 7.28
C ASN A 16 1.13 -21.56 7.36
N ASN A 17 2.03 -20.57 7.25
CA ASN A 17 1.74 -19.15 7.41
C ASN A 17 1.55 -18.50 6.03
N LYS A 18 0.56 -19.05 5.29
CA LYS A 18 0.15 -18.49 3.99
C LYS A 18 -0.52 -17.15 4.23
N TYR A 19 -0.21 -16.17 3.38
CA TYR A 19 -0.95 -14.91 3.37
C TYR A 19 -2.43 -15.15 3.11
N LYS A 20 -3.26 -14.52 3.93
CA LYS A 20 -4.70 -14.58 3.86
C LYS A 20 -5.24 -13.38 3.09
N ILE A 21 -5.89 -13.63 1.96
CA ILE A 21 -6.45 -12.61 1.09
C ILE A 21 -7.97 -12.67 1.16
N LEU A 22 -8.60 -11.54 1.47
CA LEU A 22 -10.05 -11.38 1.41
C LEU A 22 -10.44 -10.78 0.06
N ILE A 23 -11.29 -11.48 -0.68
CA ILE A 23 -11.92 -11.00 -1.91
C ILE A 23 -13.32 -10.51 -1.55
N VAL A 24 -13.64 -9.25 -1.88
CA VAL A 24 -14.97 -8.67 -1.76
C VAL A 24 -15.44 -8.31 -3.16
N GLU A 25 -16.27 -9.18 -3.73
CA GLU A 25 -16.68 -9.16 -5.14
C GLU A 25 -18.06 -9.87 -5.26
N ASP A 26 -19.07 -9.25 -5.84
CA ASP A 26 -20.41 -9.80 -5.95
C ASP A 26 -20.55 -10.76 -7.13
N GLU A 27 -19.84 -10.53 -8.24
CA GLU A 27 -19.88 -11.39 -9.41
C GLU A 27 -19.22 -12.75 -9.14
N ALA A 28 -20.04 -13.81 -9.03
CA ALA A 28 -19.58 -15.16 -8.70
C ALA A 28 -18.48 -15.69 -9.63
N ASN A 29 -18.57 -15.40 -10.94
CA ASN A 29 -17.60 -15.84 -11.93
C ASN A 29 -16.22 -15.17 -11.71
N ILE A 30 -16.20 -13.84 -11.47
CA ILE A 30 -14.99 -13.08 -11.22
C ILE A 30 -14.38 -13.53 -9.88
N ARG A 31 -15.20 -13.63 -8.85
CA ARG A 31 -14.78 -14.09 -7.51
C ARG A 31 -14.16 -15.49 -7.56
N SER A 32 -14.80 -16.44 -8.27
CA SER A 32 -14.29 -17.81 -8.43
C SER A 32 -13.00 -17.86 -9.24
N PHE A 33 -12.89 -17.04 -10.28
CA PHE A 33 -11.69 -16.92 -11.10
C PHE A 33 -10.50 -16.39 -10.29
N ILE A 34 -10.69 -15.31 -9.53
CA ILE A 34 -9.65 -14.73 -8.67
C ILE A 34 -9.23 -15.75 -7.61
N ARG A 35 -10.22 -16.38 -6.94
CA ARG A 35 -9.99 -17.40 -5.91
C ARG A 35 -9.10 -18.52 -6.41
N ALA A 36 -9.46 -19.14 -7.55
CA ALA A 36 -8.71 -20.27 -8.11
C ALA A 36 -7.24 -19.89 -8.39
N ASN A 37 -6.99 -18.71 -8.96
CA ASN A 37 -5.64 -18.23 -9.25
C ASN A 37 -4.83 -17.95 -7.98
N LEU A 38 -5.46 -17.41 -6.94
CA LEU A 38 -4.80 -17.15 -5.65
C LEU A 38 -4.48 -18.45 -4.91
N GLU A 39 -5.41 -19.40 -4.86
CA GLU A 39 -5.20 -20.71 -4.22
C GLU A 39 -4.07 -21.49 -4.91
N THR A 40 -4.01 -21.45 -6.26
CA THR A 40 -2.90 -22.04 -7.04
C THR A 40 -1.56 -21.33 -6.75
N SER A 41 -1.59 -20.06 -6.40
CA SER A 41 -0.41 -19.25 -6.01
C SER A 41 -0.08 -19.32 -4.52
N ASP A 42 -0.61 -20.32 -3.82
CA ASP A 42 -0.32 -20.64 -2.41
C ASP A 42 -0.81 -19.58 -1.39
N TYR A 43 -1.87 -18.83 -1.73
CA TYR A 43 -2.58 -17.95 -0.81
C TYR A 43 -3.75 -18.67 -0.13
N GLN A 44 -4.07 -18.25 1.09
CA GLN A 44 -5.35 -18.59 1.74
C GLN A 44 -6.40 -17.56 1.35
N VAL A 45 -7.56 -17.99 0.84
CA VAL A 45 -8.57 -17.09 0.30
C VAL A 45 -9.84 -17.10 1.12
N LEU A 46 -10.32 -15.91 1.44
CA LEU A 46 -11.63 -15.64 2.00
C LEU A 46 -12.45 -14.90 0.93
N CYS A 47 -13.75 -15.16 0.86
CA CYS A 47 -14.65 -14.54 -0.13
C CYS A 47 -15.86 -13.91 0.57
N ALA A 48 -16.22 -12.71 0.14
CA ALA A 48 -17.42 -12.00 0.50
C ALA A 48 -18.09 -11.46 -0.77
N GLU A 49 -19.42 -11.47 -0.81
CA GLU A 49 -20.21 -11.01 -1.96
C GLU A 49 -20.90 -9.66 -1.71
N THR A 50 -20.72 -9.12 -0.53
CA THR A 50 -21.27 -7.82 -0.14
C THR A 50 -20.25 -7.04 0.71
N CYS A 51 -20.38 -5.72 0.75
CA CYS A 51 -19.57 -4.87 1.61
C CYS A 51 -19.73 -5.25 3.09
N SER A 52 -20.95 -5.48 3.54
CA SER A 52 -21.28 -5.86 4.93
C SER A 52 -20.62 -7.17 5.33
N LEU A 53 -20.68 -8.21 4.46
CA LEU A 53 -19.99 -9.47 4.71
C LEU A 53 -18.47 -9.29 4.69
N GLY A 54 -17.95 -8.47 3.77
CA GLY A 54 -16.53 -8.12 3.70
C GLY A 54 -16.02 -7.51 5.00
N MET A 55 -16.77 -6.55 5.57
CA MET A 55 -16.45 -5.93 6.86
C MET A 55 -16.43 -6.93 8.01
N MET A 56 -17.44 -7.82 8.06
CA MET A 56 -17.51 -8.86 9.09
C MET A 56 -16.33 -9.83 8.99
N MET A 57 -15.96 -10.25 7.77
CA MET A 57 -14.83 -11.15 7.55
C MET A 57 -13.50 -10.48 7.83
N TYR A 58 -13.34 -9.19 7.49
CA TYR A 58 -12.17 -8.40 7.88
C TYR A 58 -11.98 -8.40 9.40
N ALA A 59 -13.01 -8.08 10.15
CA ALA A 59 -12.95 -7.99 11.60
C ALA A 59 -12.65 -9.33 12.27
N SER A 60 -13.25 -10.44 11.77
CA SER A 60 -13.15 -11.78 12.39
C SER A 60 -11.91 -12.58 11.97
N HIS A 61 -11.43 -12.42 10.73
CA HIS A 61 -10.37 -13.27 10.17
C HIS A 61 -9.03 -12.56 10.02
N ARG A 62 -8.98 -11.23 10.14
CA ARG A 62 -7.76 -10.41 10.01
C ARG A 62 -6.94 -10.81 8.77
N PRO A 63 -7.43 -10.54 7.55
CA PRO A 63 -6.67 -10.84 6.33
C PRO A 63 -5.40 -9.99 6.25
N ASP A 64 -4.45 -10.41 5.42
CA ASP A 64 -3.21 -9.68 5.14
C ASP A 64 -3.37 -8.69 3.98
N LEU A 65 -4.42 -8.86 3.16
CA LEU A 65 -4.75 -7.99 2.02
C LEU A 65 -6.23 -8.13 1.67
N ILE A 66 -6.86 -7.05 1.21
CA ILE A 66 -8.21 -7.05 0.64
C ILE A 66 -8.13 -6.75 -0.86
N ILE A 67 -8.80 -7.57 -1.68
CA ILE A 67 -9.17 -7.26 -3.06
C ILE A 67 -10.63 -6.83 -3.03
N LEU A 68 -10.94 -5.64 -3.54
CA LEU A 68 -12.22 -4.98 -3.34
C LEU A 68 -12.81 -4.49 -4.65
N ASP A 69 -14.01 -4.96 -5.01
CA ASP A 69 -14.82 -4.24 -5.99
C ASP A 69 -15.55 -3.05 -5.34
N LEU A 70 -15.71 -1.99 -6.12
CA LEU A 70 -16.49 -0.82 -5.70
C LEU A 70 -17.98 -0.97 -5.98
N GLY A 71 -18.36 -1.80 -6.97
CA GLY A 71 -19.72 -1.97 -7.44
C GLY A 71 -20.53 -3.00 -6.65
N LEU A 72 -20.43 -3.01 -5.32
CA LEU A 72 -21.12 -4.00 -4.48
C LEU A 72 -22.63 -3.70 -4.36
N PRO A 73 -23.49 -4.75 -4.17
CA PRO A 73 -24.94 -4.60 -4.24
C PRO A 73 -25.56 -3.90 -3.02
N ASP A 74 -24.89 -3.91 -1.86
CA ASP A 74 -25.41 -3.36 -0.61
C ASP A 74 -24.89 -1.97 -0.30
N ARG A 75 -23.62 -1.67 -0.63
CA ARG A 75 -22.96 -0.38 -0.40
C ARG A 75 -21.84 -0.15 -1.41
N ASP A 76 -21.44 1.11 -1.62
CA ASP A 76 -20.23 1.42 -2.38
C ASP A 76 -18.99 0.85 -1.65
N GLY A 77 -18.11 0.17 -2.39
CA GLY A 77 -16.87 -0.36 -1.83
C GLY A 77 -15.95 0.70 -1.22
N LEU A 78 -16.07 1.97 -1.61
CA LEU A 78 -15.36 3.08 -0.97
C LEU A 78 -15.67 3.18 0.52
N ASP A 79 -16.86 2.77 0.97
CA ASP A 79 -17.21 2.77 2.39
C ASP A 79 -16.40 1.74 3.18
N LEU A 80 -16.08 0.59 2.57
CA LEU A 80 -15.18 -0.39 3.19
C LEU A 80 -13.77 0.18 3.37
N ILE A 81 -13.26 0.92 2.39
CA ILE A 81 -11.96 1.59 2.53
C ILE A 81 -11.99 2.57 3.70
N ARG A 82 -13.02 3.43 3.77
CA ARG A 82 -13.18 4.41 4.85
C ARG A 82 -13.21 3.75 6.23
N GLU A 83 -13.98 2.65 6.38
CA GLU A 83 -14.08 1.94 7.65
C GLU A 83 -12.76 1.28 8.06
N VAL A 84 -12.10 0.57 7.15
CA VAL A 84 -10.80 -0.05 7.44
C VAL A 84 -9.77 1.00 7.83
N ARG A 85 -9.75 2.15 7.16
CA ARG A 85 -8.77 3.23 7.42
C ARG A 85 -8.99 3.97 8.73
N LYS A 86 -10.12 3.80 9.41
CA LYS A 86 -10.31 4.34 10.77
C LYS A 86 -9.40 3.67 11.81
N SER A 87 -9.00 2.43 11.59
CA SER A 87 -8.28 1.63 12.58
C SER A 87 -7.11 0.82 12.05
N ASP A 88 -6.94 0.68 10.73
CA ASP A 88 -5.95 -0.23 10.15
C ASP A 88 -5.34 0.30 8.85
N ALA A 89 -4.06 -0.01 8.69
CA ALA A 89 -3.28 0.24 7.49
C ALA A 89 -3.24 -0.99 6.54
N LEU A 90 -4.16 -1.95 6.73
CA LEU A 90 -4.27 -3.16 5.92
C LEU A 90 -4.25 -2.83 4.43
N PRO A 91 -3.45 -3.52 3.60
CA PRO A 91 -3.45 -3.28 2.16
C PRO A 91 -4.79 -3.55 1.52
N ILE A 92 -5.22 -2.62 0.65
CA ILE A 92 -6.43 -2.74 -0.16
C ILE A 92 -6.06 -2.49 -1.62
N ILE A 93 -6.35 -3.46 -2.48
CA ILE A 93 -6.28 -3.33 -3.94
C ILE A 93 -7.70 -3.24 -4.45
N VAL A 94 -8.06 -2.13 -5.08
CA VAL A 94 -9.35 -1.96 -5.73
C VAL A 94 -9.33 -2.64 -7.09
N LEU A 95 -10.38 -3.39 -7.40
CA LEU A 95 -10.57 -4.08 -8.66
C LEU A 95 -11.97 -3.75 -9.19
N SER A 96 -12.09 -2.81 -10.12
CA SER A 96 -13.39 -2.26 -10.50
C SER A 96 -13.55 -2.00 -11.99
N ALA A 97 -14.79 -2.08 -12.47
CA ALA A 97 -15.17 -1.68 -13.83
C ALA A 97 -15.21 -0.14 -14.00
N ARG A 98 -15.19 0.62 -12.92
CA ARG A 98 -15.14 2.09 -12.98
C ARG A 98 -13.76 2.52 -13.51
N SER A 99 -13.72 2.98 -14.76
CA SER A 99 -12.46 3.31 -15.45
C SER A 99 -12.14 4.80 -15.45
N ASN A 100 -13.06 5.66 -14.98
CA ASN A 100 -12.84 7.08 -14.97
C ASN A 100 -11.75 7.50 -13.97
N GLU A 101 -11.04 8.56 -14.28
CA GLU A 101 -9.91 9.06 -13.47
C GLU A 101 -10.36 9.49 -12.06
N ARG A 102 -11.58 10.00 -11.95
CA ARG A 102 -12.13 10.53 -10.69
C ARG A 102 -12.29 9.43 -9.65
N ASP A 103 -12.87 8.28 -10.02
CA ASP A 103 -13.08 7.16 -9.10
C ASP A 103 -11.75 6.55 -8.66
N LYS A 104 -10.76 6.49 -9.58
CA LYS A 104 -9.40 6.04 -9.23
C LYS A 104 -8.75 6.97 -8.21
N VAL A 105 -8.85 8.27 -8.44
CA VAL A 105 -8.28 9.29 -7.53
C VAL A 105 -8.96 9.19 -6.18
N GLU A 106 -10.31 9.10 -6.12
CA GLU A 106 -11.04 9.00 -4.87
C GLU A 106 -10.65 7.76 -4.05
N ALA A 107 -10.58 6.59 -4.68
CA ALA A 107 -10.17 5.37 -4.00
C ALA A 107 -8.74 5.46 -3.42
N LEU A 108 -7.80 6.04 -4.18
CA LEU A 108 -6.41 6.23 -3.74
C LEU A 108 -6.32 7.30 -2.64
N ASP A 109 -7.10 8.38 -2.72
CA ASP A 109 -7.19 9.43 -1.70
C ASP A 109 -7.74 8.89 -0.38
N LEU A 110 -8.68 7.95 -0.45
CA LEU A 110 -9.21 7.23 0.71
C LEU A 110 -8.21 6.20 1.29
N GLY A 111 -7.09 5.95 0.60
CA GLY A 111 -6.02 5.10 1.10
C GLY A 111 -5.96 3.71 0.49
N ALA A 112 -6.62 3.43 -0.64
CA ALA A 112 -6.34 2.22 -1.41
C ALA A 112 -4.86 2.19 -1.82
N ASN A 113 -4.22 1.03 -1.72
CA ASN A 113 -2.82 0.86 -2.07
C ASN A 113 -2.62 0.78 -3.58
N ASP A 114 -3.60 0.25 -4.29
CA ASP A 114 -3.59 0.13 -5.74
C ASP A 114 -5.01 0.12 -6.32
N TYR A 115 -5.10 0.36 -7.64
CA TYR A 115 -6.36 0.34 -8.38
C TYR A 115 -6.15 -0.34 -9.74
N ILE A 116 -6.91 -1.39 -9.99
CA ILE A 116 -6.89 -2.18 -11.23
C ILE A 116 -8.26 -2.06 -11.90
N THR A 117 -8.28 -1.73 -13.18
CA THR A 117 -9.53 -1.69 -13.96
C THR A 117 -9.86 -3.05 -14.54
N LYS A 118 -11.14 -3.46 -14.47
CA LYS A 118 -11.67 -4.60 -15.21
C LYS A 118 -11.85 -4.21 -16.70
N PRO A 119 -11.52 -5.11 -17.67
CA PRO A 119 -10.93 -6.44 -17.48
C PRO A 119 -9.44 -6.37 -17.15
N PHE A 120 -8.95 -7.35 -16.41
CA PHE A 120 -7.54 -7.45 -15.96
C PHE A 120 -6.93 -8.81 -16.31
N GLY A 121 -5.60 -8.84 -16.40
CA GLY A 121 -4.83 -10.06 -16.57
C GLY A 121 -4.53 -10.74 -15.23
N THR A 122 -4.55 -12.07 -15.19
CA THR A 122 -4.17 -12.84 -13.98
C THR A 122 -2.76 -12.50 -13.51
N GLU A 123 -1.80 -12.46 -14.42
CA GLU A 123 -0.40 -12.15 -14.09
C GLU A 123 -0.24 -10.73 -13.54
N GLU A 124 -1.01 -9.77 -14.06
CA GLU A 124 -1.02 -8.40 -13.55
C GLU A 124 -1.52 -8.38 -12.11
N LEU A 125 -2.67 -9.00 -11.84
CA LEU A 125 -3.24 -9.07 -10.49
C LEU A 125 -2.26 -9.71 -9.50
N LEU A 126 -1.71 -10.86 -9.83
CA LEU A 126 -0.75 -11.57 -8.98
C LEU A 126 0.55 -10.76 -8.76
N ALA A 127 1.04 -10.07 -9.79
CA ALA A 127 2.21 -9.21 -9.66
C ALA A 127 1.97 -8.06 -8.70
N ARG A 128 0.79 -7.42 -8.75
CA ARG A 128 0.41 -6.32 -7.86
C ARG A 128 0.22 -6.79 -6.42
N ILE A 129 -0.41 -7.94 -6.21
CA ILE A 129 -0.53 -8.55 -4.88
C ILE A 129 0.85 -8.83 -4.28
N ARG A 130 1.75 -9.48 -5.03
CA ARG A 130 3.13 -9.72 -4.57
C ARG A 130 3.87 -8.43 -4.24
N ALA A 131 3.68 -7.38 -5.04
CA ALA A 131 4.32 -6.10 -4.82
C ALA A 131 3.84 -5.42 -3.53
N VAL A 132 2.53 -5.39 -3.31
CA VAL A 132 1.92 -4.79 -2.11
C VAL A 132 2.31 -5.57 -0.85
N LEU A 133 2.25 -6.90 -0.86
CA LEU A 133 2.66 -7.74 0.28
C LEU A 133 4.17 -7.65 0.57
N ARG A 134 5.02 -7.56 -0.47
CA ARG A 134 6.46 -7.35 -0.31
C ARG A 134 6.78 -5.99 0.30
N SER A 135 6.12 -4.92 -0.14
CA SER A 135 6.26 -3.58 0.45
C SER A 135 5.98 -3.60 1.95
N GLN A 136 5.03 -4.40 2.40
CA GLN A 136 4.75 -4.58 3.83
C GLN A 136 5.86 -5.33 4.59
N ARG A 137 6.49 -6.34 3.96
CA ARG A 137 7.64 -7.05 4.58
C ARG A 137 8.86 -6.14 4.68
N HIS A 138 9.22 -5.46 3.61
CA HIS A 138 10.35 -4.52 3.62
C HIS A 138 10.16 -3.40 4.65
N ASN A 139 8.92 -2.96 4.89
CA ASN A 139 8.62 -2.03 5.97
C ASN A 139 8.84 -2.65 7.37
N LYS A 140 8.78 -3.98 7.53
CA LYS A 140 9.08 -4.65 8.81
C LYS A 140 10.58 -4.94 9.00
N GLU A 141 11.31 -5.24 7.92
CA GLU A 141 12.73 -5.65 7.97
C GLU A 141 13.72 -4.47 7.83
N ASN A 142 13.33 -3.41 7.13
CA ASN A 142 14.11 -2.19 6.90
C ASN A 142 13.41 -0.94 7.47
N THR A 143 12.60 -1.08 8.50
CA THR A 143 11.99 0.08 9.14
C THR A 143 13.11 0.87 9.79
N PRO A 144 13.35 2.14 9.42
CA PRO A 144 14.28 2.98 10.14
C PRO A 144 13.82 3.08 11.59
N SER A 145 14.74 3.07 12.52
CA SER A 145 14.45 3.25 13.94
C SER A 145 14.72 4.67 14.36
N GLY A 146 14.11 5.10 15.45
CA GLY A 146 14.31 6.42 16.01
C GLY A 146 13.46 7.50 15.35
N LYS A 147 13.99 8.70 15.23
CA LYS A 147 13.25 9.89 14.79
C LYS A 147 14.01 10.67 13.74
N PHE A 148 13.30 11.16 12.75
CA PHE A 148 13.75 12.16 11.80
C PHE A 148 13.11 13.50 12.14
N GLN A 149 13.90 14.57 12.17
CA GLN A 149 13.42 15.94 12.43
C GLN A 149 13.94 16.88 11.36
N LEU A 150 13.04 17.68 10.81
CA LEU A 150 13.33 18.73 9.85
C LEU A 150 12.45 19.94 10.20
N GLN A 151 13.04 21.01 10.71
CA GLN A 151 12.30 22.18 11.21
C GLN A 151 11.26 21.73 12.26
N ASP A 152 9.98 21.94 11.99
CA ASP A 152 8.85 21.50 12.82
C ASP A 152 8.19 20.18 12.37
N LEU A 153 8.72 19.53 11.32
CA LEU A 153 8.35 18.17 10.92
C LEU A 153 9.11 17.15 11.76
N LEU A 154 8.38 16.25 12.41
CA LEU A 154 8.93 15.11 13.14
C LEU A 154 8.33 13.82 12.62
N ILE A 155 9.16 12.84 12.26
CA ILE A 155 8.75 11.47 11.91
C ILE A 155 9.31 10.54 12.98
N ASP A 156 8.43 9.92 13.76
CA ASP A 156 8.77 8.86 14.71
C ASP A 156 8.58 7.52 14.02
N TYR A 157 9.67 6.90 13.61
CA TYR A 157 9.62 5.65 12.83
C TYR A 157 9.13 4.48 13.69
N ASP A 158 9.50 4.46 14.97
CA ASP A 158 9.14 3.35 15.87
C ASP A 158 7.63 3.31 16.12
N LYS A 159 7.01 4.49 16.23
CA LYS A 159 5.56 4.63 16.41
C LYS A 159 4.80 4.78 15.11
N ARG A 160 5.50 4.98 13.98
CA ARG A 160 4.91 5.29 12.67
C ARG A 160 4.03 6.55 12.70
N GLN A 161 4.43 7.56 13.46
CA GLN A 161 3.72 8.83 13.63
C GLN A 161 4.46 9.96 12.94
N VAL A 162 3.72 10.90 12.39
CA VAL A 162 4.24 12.12 11.76
C VAL A 162 3.59 13.34 12.42
N PHE A 163 4.40 14.31 12.77
CA PHE A 163 3.94 15.55 13.41
C PHE A 163 4.43 16.76 12.61
N VAL A 164 3.61 17.81 12.57
CA VAL A 164 4.02 19.16 12.16
C VAL A 164 3.74 20.09 13.33
N GLY A 165 4.79 20.64 13.90
CA GLY A 165 4.72 21.33 15.19
C GLY A 165 4.23 20.38 16.30
N LYS A 166 3.06 20.69 16.88
CA LYS A 166 2.44 19.85 17.91
C LYS A 166 1.30 18.97 17.39
N ALA A 167 0.93 19.12 16.12
CA ALA A 167 -0.19 18.39 15.53
C ALA A 167 0.28 17.07 14.91
N GLU A 168 -0.35 15.97 15.28
CA GLU A 168 -0.18 14.69 14.59
C GLU A 168 -0.90 14.73 13.24
N ILE A 169 -0.23 14.23 12.20
CA ILE A 169 -0.73 14.19 10.83
C ILE A 169 -1.18 12.78 10.50
N ASP A 170 -2.47 12.62 10.24
CA ASP A 170 -3.05 11.33 9.87
C ASP A 170 -2.74 11.01 8.39
N LEU A 171 -1.72 10.17 8.18
CA LEU A 171 -1.30 9.68 6.88
C LEU A 171 -1.81 8.27 6.64
N THR A 172 -2.25 8.00 5.40
CA THR A 172 -2.49 6.63 4.96
C THR A 172 -1.18 5.83 4.96
N GLN A 173 -1.26 4.50 4.94
CA GLN A 173 -0.07 3.64 4.88
C GLN A 173 0.86 4.00 3.71
N THR A 174 0.30 4.27 2.53
CA THR A 174 1.06 4.65 1.34
C THR A 174 1.73 6.00 1.50
N GLU A 175 1.02 6.99 2.02
CA GLU A 175 1.56 8.33 2.29
C GLU A 175 2.69 8.27 3.33
N TYR A 176 2.50 7.51 4.42
CA TYR A 176 3.55 7.29 5.41
C TYR A 176 4.79 6.64 4.78
N ASN A 177 4.61 5.61 3.95
CA ASN A 177 5.74 4.94 3.30
C ASN A 177 6.52 5.89 2.38
N ILE A 178 5.84 6.78 1.66
CA ILE A 178 6.48 7.82 0.86
C ILE A 178 7.27 8.78 1.76
N MET A 179 6.68 9.25 2.85
CA MET A 179 7.33 10.16 3.79
C MET A 179 8.56 9.54 4.44
N ALA A 180 8.45 8.29 4.91
CA ALA A 180 9.56 7.54 5.50
C ALA A 180 10.68 7.32 4.48
N LEU A 181 10.35 6.94 3.23
CA LEU A 181 11.35 6.78 2.17
C LEU A 181 12.09 8.09 1.87
N LEU A 182 11.36 9.20 1.75
CA LEU A 182 11.96 10.50 1.45
C LEU A 182 12.84 10.99 2.61
N SER A 183 12.42 10.77 3.85
CA SER A 183 13.19 11.22 5.03
C SER A 183 14.47 10.43 5.27
N ILE A 184 14.47 9.11 4.99
CA ILE A 184 15.70 8.29 5.04
C ILE A 184 16.73 8.78 4.02
N HIS A 185 16.26 9.36 2.90
CA HIS A 185 17.10 9.88 1.84
C HIS A 185 17.08 11.41 1.77
N ALA A 186 16.88 12.08 2.93
CA ALA A 186 16.85 13.54 2.99
C ALA A 186 18.09 14.15 2.31
N GLY A 187 17.93 15.29 1.67
CA GLY A 187 18.96 15.94 0.85
C GLY A 187 19.15 15.35 -0.54
N LYS A 188 18.67 14.11 -0.81
CA LYS A 188 18.87 13.46 -2.11
C LYS A 188 17.59 13.47 -2.95
N VAL A 189 17.77 13.66 -4.27
CA VAL A 189 16.66 13.54 -5.23
C VAL A 189 16.36 12.07 -5.45
N LEU A 190 15.13 11.65 -5.14
CA LEU A 190 14.62 10.34 -5.53
C LEU A 190 13.79 10.48 -6.80
N THR A 191 14.12 9.70 -7.84
CA THR A 191 13.37 9.72 -9.10
C THR A 191 11.96 9.16 -8.89
N TYR A 192 11.01 9.56 -9.75
CA TYR A 192 9.67 8.98 -9.74
C TYR A 192 9.72 7.45 -9.78
N ALA A 193 10.56 6.89 -10.67
CA ALA A 193 10.71 5.44 -10.79
C ALA A 193 11.26 4.78 -9.51
N ALA A 194 12.23 5.41 -8.84
CA ALA A 194 12.78 4.90 -7.58
C ALA A 194 11.74 4.88 -6.47
N ILE A 195 10.97 5.98 -6.31
CA ILE A 195 9.91 6.07 -5.30
C ILE A 195 8.81 5.04 -5.60
N ILE A 196 8.36 4.98 -6.86
CA ILE A 196 7.30 4.06 -7.28
C ILE A 196 7.71 2.61 -7.02
N ARG A 197 8.93 2.24 -7.40
CA ARG A 197 9.45 0.88 -7.16
C ARG A 197 9.56 0.56 -5.68
N ALA A 198 10.02 1.50 -4.86
CA ALA A 198 10.17 1.28 -3.41
C ALA A 198 8.80 1.14 -2.71
N VAL A 199 7.83 1.98 -3.08
CA VAL A 199 6.52 2.03 -2.40
C VAL A 199 5.55 0.97 -2.92
N TRP A 200 5.49 0.75 -4.25
CA TRP A 200 4.54 -0.18 -4.87
C TRP A 200 5.18 -1.45 -5.45
N GLY A 201 6.51 -1.48 -5.57
CA GLY A 201 7.26 -2.65 -6.06
C GLY A 201 7.19 -2.87 -7.57
N TYR A 202 6.44 -2.07 -8.31
CA TYR A 202 6.30 -2.11 -9.77
C TYR A 202 6.11 -0.70 -10.33
N SER A 203 6.24 -0.53 -11.64
CA SER A 203 5.95 0.72 -12.35
C SER A 203 5.08 0.40 -13.56
N ASP A 204 3.98 1.10 -13.71
CA ASP A 204 3.08 1.05 -14.85
C ASP A 204 2.80 2.44 -15.39
N TYR A 205 2.02 2.54 -16.48
CA TYR A 205 1.69 3.80 -17.12
C TYR A 205 1.00 4.83 -16.20
N GLY A 206 0.26 4.38 -15.18
CA GLY A 206 -0.44 5.23 -14.19
C GLY A 206 0.33 5.55 -12.92
N SER A 207 1.49 4.92 -12.71
CA SER A 207 2.21 4.98 -11.43
C SER A 207 2.68 6.39 -11.06
N VAL A 208 3.10 7.20 -12.03
CA VAL A 208 3.53 8.59 -11.77
C VAL A 208 2.35 9.43 -11.30
N LYS A 209 1.17 9.27 -11.92
CA LYS A 209 -0.05 9.97 -11.51
C LYS A 209 -0.47 9.59 -10.10
N LYS A 210 -0.40 8.29 -9.77
CA LYS A 210 -0.67 7.76 -8.43
C LYS A 210 0.25 8.40 -7.38
N LEU A 211 1.55 8.49 -7.66
CA LEU A 211 2.51 9.16 -6.80
C LEU A 211 2.19 10.64 -6.62
N GLN A 212 1.85 11.35 -7.71
CA GLN A 212 1.50 12.77 -7.66
C GLN A 212 0.26 13.04 -6.80
N VAL A 213 -0.76 12.17 -6.87
CA VAL A 213 -1.96 12.24 -6.02
C VAL A 213 -1.58 12.12 -4.54
N ASN A 214 -0.80 11.09 -4.18
CA ASN A 214 -0.34 10.91 -2.80
C ASN A 214 0.50 12.11 -2.32
N MET A 215 1.39 12.65 -3.15
CA MET A 215 2.19 13.83 -2.80
C MET A 215 1.34 15.08 -2.57
N LYS A 216 0.28 15.27 -3.38
CA LYS A 216 -0.70 16.35 -3.17
C LYS A 216 -1.39 16.20 -1.81
N ASN A 217 -1.81 14.99 -1.46
CA ASN A 217 -2.51 14.72 -0.19
C ASN A 217 -1.59 14.90 1.01
N ILE A 218 -0.37 14.38 0.94
CA ILE A 218 0.65 14.59 1.97
C ILE A 218 0.82 16.09 2.24
N ARG A 219 1.06 16.90 1.21
CA ARG A 219 1.23 18.35 1.37
C ARG A 219 0.01 19.02 1.98
N LYS A 220 -1.19 18.66 1.51
CA LYS A 220 -2.45 19.17 2.07
C LYS A 220 -2.58 18.86 3.57
N LYS A 221 -2.29 17.62 3.97
CA LYS A 221 -2.36 17.18 5.38
C LYS A 221 -1.31 17.87 6.25
N MET A 222 -0.13 18.15 5.70
CA MET A 222 0.95 18.89 6.36
C MET A 222 0.73 20.42 6.40
N GLY A 223 -0.37 20.92 5.83
CA GLY A 223 -0.66 22.37 5.75
C GLY A 223 0.26 23.14 4.81
N VAL A 224 0.90 22.46 3.85
CA VAL A 224 1.80 23.09 2.86
C VAL A 224 0.99 23.57 1.67
N THR A 225 1.13 24.84 1.33
CA THR A 225 0.42 25.46 0.20
C THR A 225 1.05 25.09 -1.14
N PRO A 226 0.27 25.10 -2.24
CA PRO A 226 0.82 24.83 -3.57
C PRO A 226 1.97 25.78 -3.92
N GLY A 227 3.12 25.22 -4.34
CA GLY A 227 4.32 25.98 -4.68
C GLY A 227 5.28 26.25 -3.51
N GLU A 228 4.86 26.03 -2.30
CA GLU A 228 5.72 26.14 -1.10
C GLU A 228 6.76 25.01 -1.06
N LYS A 229 8.03 25.37 -0.78
CA LYS A 229 9.16 24.45 -0.70
C LYS A 229 9.58 24.21 0.76
N ARG A 230 8.63 23.88 1.62
CA ARG A 230 8.90 23.82 3.06
C ARG A 230 9.64 22.54 3.48
N TYR A 231 9.16 21.36 3.07
CA TYR A 231 9.75 20.07 3.48
C TYR A 231 10.18 19.24 2.27
N ILE A 232 9.37 19.26 1.21
CA ILE A 232 9.57 18.42 0.04
C ILE A 232 9.56 19.28 -1.21
N ILE A 233 10.63 19.19 -2.00
CA ILE A 233 10.77 19.86 -3.28
C ILE A 233 10.36 18.90 -4.39
N ASN A 234 9.62 19.40 -5.38
CA ASN A 234 9.38 18.71 -6.63
C ASN A 234 10.49 19.09 -7.61
N GLU A 235 11.34 18.15 -7.94
CA GLU A 235 12.34 18.30 -9.02
C GLU A 235 11.66 17.92 -10.33
N LEU A 236 11.20 18.95 -11.04
CA LEU A 236 10.34 18.82 -12.23
C LEU A 236 10.91 17.83 -13.25
N GLY A 237 10.08 16.87 -13.67
CA GLY A 237 10.46 15.83 -14.63
C GLY A 237 11.35 14.74 -14.05
N VAL A 238 11.84 14.86 -12.83
CA VAL A 238 12.79 13.92 -12.21
C VAL A 238 12.17 13.16 -11.05
N GLY A 239 11.66 13.87 -10.03
CA GLY A 239 11.18 13.21 -8.81
C GLY A 239 10.95 14.18 -7.65
N TYR A 240 11.20 13.70 -6.44
CA TYR A 240 11.02 14.47 -5.20
C TYR A 240 12.27 14.41 -4.34
N ARG A 241 12.52 15.47 -3.58
CA ARG A 241 13.59 15.57 -2.60
C ARG A 241 13.03 16.13 -1.29
N MET A 242 13.24 15.43 -0.18
CA MET A 242 13.04 15.99 1.14
C MET A 242 14.25 16.84 1.52
N LEU A 243 14.01 17.98 2.10
CA LEU A 243 15.08 18.82 2.66
C LEU A 243 15.74 18.10 3.83
N ASP A 244 16.97 18.46 4.14
CA ASP A 244 17.79 17.91 5.23
C ASP A 244 18.17 18.96 6.29
N ASP A 245 17.89 20.25 5.99
CA ASP A 245 18.10 21.41 6.89
C ASP A 245 16.91 22.38 6.84
#